data_2b928a5f4a8bbc527a59888b1d194498
#
_entry.id   2b928a5f4a8bbc527a59888b1d194498
#
_cell.length_a   1.000
_cell.length_b   1.000
_cell.length_c   1.000
_cell.angle_alpha   90.00
_cell.angle_beta   90.00
_cell.angle_gamma   90.00
#
_symmetry.space_group_name_H-M   'P 1'
#
loop_
_entity.id
_entity.type
_entity.pdbx_description
1 polymer ?
#
loop_
_entity_poly.entity_id
_entity_poly.type
_entity_poly.pdbx_seq_one_letter_code
_entity_poly.pdbx_strand_id
1 'polypeptide(L)'
;MKKTLIFYFITIFLQIYLIKSEIVFVFEQFRNGVYEFKPLGDDYETQMLNLNLVDKRMTASSMRSLYLLGLYIKEKYSNIINPKINSKNLFIFSKELDIHVLSAQSQLLGMFPLEEGILLNKIEIDLAFPQTAIPLEAQEEINELGSLSVPKSIKPIALRYFSDEEKRNLLSISEECPRLTKIKEKNYQNEKFKKIMREFNNKHGDELINLFKIYNKTIIEDFNYLRKIIKHYISYYRNKHYLEDKNSYDIEQLNTLYNDCIDFSNKSFLYVEATKDISIISMSSTLKNLVKYMEERIAYDQGYDENSTELKEDKTPKFIMYSNNGLSLYFLQVFLREAFGVTLKYPDFSSNQFIELHRKDGIPYKDLTENDYHVEYYFNGELILKINFIDFKNKISELEWSSRKINNFCKHKSANVLDHVFYFSMSCSILIIIISILRTKHASDKLKKFLDDNKY
;
A
#
# COMPACT_ATOMS: atom_id res chain seq x y z
N MET A 1 -6.52 -57.61 11.45
CA MET A 1 -6.92 -56.28 11.97
C MET A 1 -5.81 -55.20 11.89
N LYS A 2 -4.60 -55.35 12.46
CA LYS A 2 -3.56 -54.32 12.41
C LYS A 2 -3.10 -53.91 10.99
N LYS A 3 -2.96 -54.86 10.07
CA LYS A 3 -2.53 -54.57 8.67
C LYS A 3 -3.63 -53.82 7.88
N THR A 4 -4.88 -54.10 8.12
CA THR A 4 -6.01 -53.42 7.48
C THR A 4 -6.16 -51.96 7.97
N LEU A 5 -5.88 -51.70 9.26
CA LEU A 5 -5.90 -50.36 9.85
C LEU A 5 -4.77 -49.49 9.30
N ILE A 6 -3.58 -50.06 9.15
CA ILE A 6 -2.41 -49.35 8.57
C ILE A 6 -2.67 -48.99 7.10
N PHE A 7 -3.28 -49.93 6.33
CA PHE A 7 -3.63 -49.64 4.93
C PHE A 7 -4.69 -48.53 4.81
N TYR A 8 -5.69 -48.51 5.71
CA TYR A 8 -6.67 -47.44 5.78
C TYR A 8 -6.05 -46.10 6.18
N PHE A 9 -5.12 -46.07 7.14
CA PHE A 9 -4.38 -44.87 7.50
C PHE A 9 -3.48 -44.37 6.37
N ILE A 10 -2.79 -45.25 5.68
CA ILE A 10 -1.95 -44.88 4.50
C ILE A 10 -2.85 -44.38 3.36
N THR A 11 -4.01 -44.97 3.12
CA THR A 11 -4.96 -44.55 2.08
C THR A 11 -5.58 -43.19 2.40
N ILE A 12 -5.95 -42.97 3.67
CA ILE A 12 -6.42 -41.64 4.15
C ILE A 12 -5.32 -40.62 4.11
N PHE A 13 -4.07 -40.96 4.50
CA PHE A 13 -2.92 -40.06 4.40
C PHE A 13 -2.57 -39.73 2.94
N LEU A 14 -2.63 -40.73 2.04
CA LEU A 14 -2.46 -40.52 0.60
C LEU A 14 -3.61 -39.72 0.00
N GLN A 15 -4.84 -39.86 0.44
CA GLN A 15 -5.96 -39.04 0.00
C GLN A 15 -5.88 -37.58 0.52
N ILE A 16 -5.39 -37.38 1.74
CA ILE A 16 -5.11 -36.04 2.28
C ILE A 16 -3.93 -35.35 1.56
N TYR A 17 -2.93 -36.14 1.14
CA TYR A 17 -1.76 -35.64 0.36
C TYR A 17 -2.06 -35.39 -1.13
N LEU A 18 -3.20 -35.89 -1.64
CA LEU A 18 -3.56 -35.84 -3.07
C LEU A 18 -4.61 -34.77 -3.44
N ILE A 19 -5.05 -33.93 -2.50
CA ILE A 19 -5.82 -32.74 -2.89
C ILE A 19 -4.82 -31.68 -3.32
N LYS A 20 -4.23 -31.89 -4.49
CA LYS A 20 -3.50 -30.83 -5.16
C LYS A 20 -4.48 -29.73 -5.49
N SER A 21 -4.03 -28.51 -5.40
CA SER A 21 -4.75 -27.35 -5.88
C SER A 21 -3.84 -26.51 -6.76
N GLU A 22 -4.40 -25.93 -7.78
CA GLU A 22 -3.70 -25.03 -8.71
C GLU A 22 -3.93 -23.59 -8.29
N ILE A 23 -2.84 -22.79 -8.25
CA ILE A 23 -2.96 -21.34 -8.05
C ILE A 23 -3.43 -20.73 -9.37
N VAL A 24 -4.58 -20.04 -9.34
CA VAL A 24 -5.20 -19.43 -10.54
C VAL A 24 -5.18 -17.91 -10.52
N PHE A 25 -4.97 -17.31 -9.34
CA PHE A 25 -4.86 -15.87 -9.19
C PHE A 25 -3.99 -15.53 -7.97
N VAL A 26 -3.19 -14.46 -8.09
CA VAL A 26 -2.32 -13.96 -7.01
C VAL A 26 -2.46 -12.45 -6.87
N PHE A 27 -2.65 -12.00 -5.65
CA PHE A 27 -2.47 -10.62 -5.26
C PHE A 27 -1.28 -10.51 -4.33
N GLU A 28 -0.32 -9.67 -4.70
CA GLU A 28 0.85 -9.34 -3.89
C GLU A 28 0.80 -7.89 -3.44
N GLN A 29 1.14 -7.67 -2.20
CA GLN A 29 1.47 -6.35 -1.68
C GLN A 29 2.80 -6.44 -0.94
N PHE A 30 3.77 -5.59 -1.27
CA PHE A 30 5.07 -5.60 -0.61
C PHE A 30 5.51 -4.20 -0.18
N ARG A 31 6.31 -4.16 0.88
CA ARG A 31 6.93 -2.94 1.38
C ARG A 31 8.18 -2.62 0.57
N ASN A 32 8.38 -1.35 0.26
CA ASN A 32 9.59 -0.86 -0.38
C ASN A 32 10.86 -1.29 0.35
N GLY A 33 11.97 -1.35 -0.40
CA GLY A 33 13.31 -1.61 0.14
C GLY A 33 13.82 -0.52 1.07
N VAL A 34 14.93 -0.81 1.74
CA VAL A 34 15.65 0.14 2.60
C VAL A 34 16.20 1.27 1.72
N TYR A 35 16.15 2.49 2.22
CA TYR A 35 16.73 3.66 1.55
C TYR A 35 18.01 4.11 2.24
N GLU A 36 18.87 4.76 1.48
CA GLU A 36 20.06 5.40 2.03
C GLU A 36 19.63 6.55 2.95
N PHE A 37 20.14 6.50 4.15
CA PHE A 37 20.01 7.57 5.08
C PHE A 37 21.38 7.78 5.75
N LYS A 38 22.08 8.83 5.38
CA LYS A 38 23.29 9.27 6.07
C LYS A 38 22.94 10.56 6.80
N PRO A 39 23.20 10.63 8.11
CA PRO A 39 23.17 11.90 8.81
C PRO A 39 24.20 12.83 8.12
N LEU A 40 23.74 13.86 7.44
CA LEU A 40 24.62 14.82 6.76
C LEU A 40 24.96 15.93 7.73
N GLY A 41 26.10 15.81 8.43
CA GLY A 41 26.72 16.91 9.19
C GLY A 41 25.91 17.51 10.34
N ASP A 42 26.30 18.73 10.76
CA ASP A 42 25.75 19.42 11.94
C ASP A 42 24.33 20.00 11.75
N ASP A 43 23.72 19.87 10.55
CA ASP A 43 22.41 20.44 10.22
C ASP A 43 21.30 19.37 10.10
N TYR A 44 21.46 18.25 10.82
CA TYR A 44 20.49 17.14 10.80
C TYR A 44 19.08 17.59 11.24
N GLU A 45 19.00 18.50 12.21
CA GLU A 45 17.72 19.01 12.72
C GLU A 45 16.94 19.77 11.65
N THR A 46 17.59 20.65 10.89
CA THR A 46 16.98 21.37 9.76
C THR A 46 16.61 20.40 8.63
N GLN A 47 17.43 19.40 8.37
CA GLN A 47 17.12 18.35 7.39
C GLN A 47 15.95 17.48 7.85
N MET A 48 15.82 17.17 9.14
CA MET A 48 14.67 16.46 9.71
C MET A 48 13.38 17.27 9.64
N LEU A 49 13.45 18.57 9.81
CA LEU A 49 12.31 19.47 9.67
C LEU A 49 11.84 19.54 8.20
N ASN A 50 12.75 19.44 7.25
CA ASN A 50 12.51 19.52 5.80
C ASN A 50 12.38 18.14 5.11
N LEU A 51 12.02 17.09 5.83
CA LEU A 51 12.06 15.67 5.41
C LEU A 51 11.23 15.26 4.20
N ASN A 52 10.51 16.15 3.57
CA ASN A 52 9.97 15.93 2.22
C ASN A 52 11.03 16.04 1.11
N LEU A 53 12.23 16.54 1.44
CA LEU A 53 13.32 16.83 0.50
C LEU A 53 14.48 15.83 0.53
N VAL A 54 14.48 14.86 1.46
CA VAL A 54 15.53 13.84 1.47
C VAL A 54 15.29 12.88 0.32
N ASP A 55 16.19 12.93 -0.64
CA ASP A 55 16.33 11.98 -1.74
C ASP A 55 16.44 10.54 -1.15
N LYS A 56 15.33 9.84 -1.11
CA LYS A 56 15.24 8.47 -0.56
C LYS A 56 15.76 7.46 -1.58
N ARG A 57 17.05 7.54 -1.89
CA ARG A 57 17.68 6.57 -2.76
C ARG A 57 17.59 5.18 -2.17
N MET A 58 17.15 4.23 -2.96
CA MET A 58 17.15 2.84 -2.55
C MET A 58 18.58 2.30 -2.51
N THR A 59 18.92 1.53 -1.48
CA THR A 59 20.25 0.91 -1.37
C THR A 59 20.42 -0.22 -2.36
N ALA A 60 21.67 -0.46 -2.80
CA ALA A 60 22.01 -1.56 -3.69
C ALA A 60 21.66 -2.94 -3.05
N SER A 61 21.83 -3.07 -1.73
CA SER A 61 21.44 -4.28 -1.00
C SER A 61 19.93 -4.53 -1.06
N SER A 62 19.13 -3.48 -1.00
CA SER A 62 17.65 -3.60 -1.14
C SER A 62 17.24 -3.91 -2.57
N MET A 63 17.90 -3.33 -3.58
CA MET A 63 17.67 -3.72 -4.98
C MET A 63 17.90 -5.22 -5.16
N ARG A 64 19.01 -5.73 -4.62
CA ARG A 64 19.32 -7.17 -4.67
C ARG A 64 18.29 -8.00 -3.90
N SER A 65 17.87 -7.58 -2.71
CA SER A 65 16.87 -8.31 -1.92
C SER A 65 15.53 -8.43 -2.66
N LEU A 66 15.07 -7.36 -3.28
CA LEU A 66 13.83 -7.36 -4.06
C LEU A 66 13.97 -8.14 -5.38
N TYR A 67 15.13 -8.09 -6.02
CA TYR A 67 15.42 -8.96 -7.17
C TYR A 67 15.33 -10.44 -6.79
N LEU A 68 15.91 -10.84 -5.65
CA LEU A 68 15.82 -12.23 -5.16
C LEU A 68 14.37 -12.61 -4.80
N LEU A 69 13.59 -11.68 -4.25
CA LEU A 69 12.15 -11.88 -4.06
C LEU A 69 11.45 -12.11 -5.41
N GLY A 70 11.81 -11.35 -6.43
CA GLY A 70 11.30 -11.55 -7.80
C GLY A 70 11.59 -12.94 -8.36
N LEU A 71 12.80 -13.48 -8.14
CA LEU A 71 13.16 -14.85 -8.52
C LEU A 71 12.30 -15.89 -7.78
N TYR A 72 12.12 -15.71 -6.47
CA TYR A 72 11.22 -16.57 -5.68
C TYR A 72 9.80 -16.56 -6.23
N ILE A 73 9.26 -15.39 -6.56
CA ILE A 73 7.91 -15.22 -7.12
C ILE A 73 7.81 -15.91 -8.48
N LYS A 74 8.80 -15.75 -9.35
CA LYS A 74 8.86 -16.44 -10.64
C LYS A 74 8.79 -17.94 -10.49
N GLU A 75 9.57 -18.51 -9.57
CA GLU A 75 9.59 -19.95 -9.32
C GLU A 75 8.24 -20.44 -8.75
N LYS A 76 7.78 -19.80 -7.68
CA LYS A 76 6.54 -20.18 -6.99
C LYS A 76 5.30 -20.09 -7.88
N TYR A 77 5.21 -19.06 -8.73
CA TYR A 77 4.05 -18.80 -9.59
C TYR A 77 4.35 -19.02 -11.07
N SER A 78 5.22 -19.97 -11.40
CA SER A 78 5.65 -20.28 -12.76
C SER A 78 4.51 -20.66 -13.70
N ASN A 79 3.41 -21.24 -13.18
CA ASN A 79 2.19 -21.53 -13.94
C ASN A 79 1.43 -20.26 -14.33
N ILE A 80 1.56 -19.15 -13.58
CA ILE A 80 0.93 -17.86 -13.83
C ILE A 80 1.89 -16.93 -14.56
N ILE A 81 3.12 -16.79 -14.02
CA ILE A 81 4.18 -15.92 -14.58
C ILE A 81 4.97 -16.70 -15.60
N ASN A 82 4.50 -16.67 -16.84
CA ASN A 82 5.13 -17.34 -17.97
C ASN A 82 5.40 -16.33 -19.10
N PRO A 83 6.17 -16.69 -20.14
CA PRO A 83 6.49 -15.79 -21.26
C PRO A 83 5.26 -15.21 -21.99
N LYS A 84 4.11 -15.89 -21.91
CA LYS A 84 2.87 -15.44 -22.55
C LYS A 84 2.07 -14.44 -21.72
N ILE A 85 2.44 -14.23 -20.43
CA ILE A 85 1.76 -13.25 -19.59
C ILE A 85 1.92 -11.84 -20.20
N ASN A 86 0.85 -11.11 -20.26
CA ASN A 86 0.79 -9.78 -20.85
C ASN A 86 0.12 -8.76 -19.91
N SER A 87 0.03 -7.53 -20.36
CA SER A 87 -0.55 -6.42 -19.58
C SER A 87 -2.05 -6.56 -19.25
N LYS A 88 -2.74 -7.55 -19.83
CA LYS A 88 -4.16 -7.85 -19.52
C LYS A 88 -4.28 -8.77 -18.31
N ASN A 89 -3.25 -9.61 -18.08
CA ASN A 89 -3.22 -10.58 -16.99
C ASN A 89 -2.30 -10.16 -15.83
N LEU A 90 -1.37 -9.22 -16.09
CA LEU A 90 -0.36 -8.75 -15.13
C LEU A 90 -0.58 -7.27 -14.81
N PHE A 91 -0.98 -6.95 -13.60
CA PHE A 91 -1.20 -5.59 -13.14
C PHE A 91 -0.17 -5.23 -12.09
N ILE A 92 0.71 -4.28 -12.42
CA ILE A 92 1.77 -3.81 -11.52
C ILE A 92 1.49 -2.37 -11.18
N PHE A 93 1.31 -2.10 -9.90
CA PHE A 93 1.05 -0.76 -9.37
C PHE A 93 2.12 -0.32 -8.39
N SER A 94 2.44 0.95 -8.42
CA SER A 94 3.36 1.59 -7.49
C SER A 94 2.82 2.93 -7.00
N LYS A 95 3.18 3.31 -5.78
CA LYS A 95 3.10 4.71 -5.36
C LYS A 95 4.07 5.55 -6.20
N GLU A 96 3.75 6.83 -6.38
CA GLU A 96 4.52 7.78 -7.20
C GLU A 96 5.88 8.20 -6.61
N LEU A 97 6.31 7.61 -5.51
CA LEU A 97 7.60 7.90 -4.89
C LEU A 97 8.68 6.99 -5.49
N ASP A 98 9.85 7.54 -5.84
CA ASP A 98 10.97 6.83 -6.45
C ASP A 98 11.33 5.54 -5.75
N ILE A 99 11.35 5.54 -4.41
CA ILE A 99 11.64 4.34 -3.62
C ILE A 99 10.68 3.19 -3.91
N HIS A 100 9.40 3.47 -4.17
CA HIS A 100 8.41 2.42 -4.49
C HIS A 100 8.55 1.96 -5.94
N VAL A 101 8.81 2.90 -6.84
CA VAL A 101 9.04 2.61 -8.27
C VAL A 101 10.27 1.73 -8.45
N LEU A 102 11.41 2.12 -7.87
CA LEU A 102 12.66 1.37 -7.93
C LEU A 102 12.52 -0.01 -7.26
N SER A 103 11.75 -0.09 -6.17
CA SER A 103 11.45 -1.36 -5.51
C SER A 103 10.67 -2.30 -6.43
N ALA A 104 9.63 -1.80 -7.11
CA ALA A 104 8.87 -2.58 -8.07
C ALA A 104 9.73 -3.02 -9.26
N GLN A 105 10.53 -2.12 -9.82
CA GLN A 105 11.42 -2.44 -10.93
C GLN A 105 12.46 -3.51 -10.56
N SER A 106 13.05 -3.39 -9.35
CA SER A 106 14.02 -4.40 -8.87
C SER A 106 13.41 -5.78 -8.74
N GLN A 107 12.17 -5.87 -8.25
CA GLN A 107 11.44 -7.12 -8.15
C GLN A 107 11.06 -7.68 -9.53
N LEU A 108 10.61 -6.82 -10.43
CA LEU A 108 10.25 -7.21 -11.80
C LEU A 108 11.44 -7.76 -12.58
N LEU A 109 12.66 -7.24 -12.38
CA LEU A 109 13.88 -7.79 -12.97
C LEU A 109 14.16 -9.23 -12.51
N GLY A 110 13.73 -9.62 -11.29
CA GLY A 110 13.80 -10.99 -10.82
C GLY A 110 12.68 -11.87 -11.37
N MET A 111 11.46 -11.32 -11.48
CA MET A 111 10.31 -12.05 -12.05
C MET A 111 10.49 -12.33 -13.55
N PHE A 112 11.09 -11.41 -14.27
CA PHE A 112 11.34 -11.48 -15.72
C PHE A 112 12.85 -11.29 -15.97
N PRO A 113 13.67 -12.34 -15.72
CA PRO A 113 15.10 -12.22 -15.84
C PRO A 113 15.54 -12.01 -17.29
N LEU A 114 16.80 -11.69 -17.45
CA LEU A 114 17.45 -11.48 -18.74
C LEU A 114 17.21 -12.66 -19.70
N GLU A 115 17.23 -12.40 -21.01
CA GLU A 115 17.10 -13.37 -22.10
C GLU A 115 15.65 -13.79 -22.46
N GLU A 116 14.63 -13.27 -21.77
CA GLU A 116 13.21 -13.51 -22.13
C GLU A 116 12.59 -12.39 -22.99
N GLY A 117 13.40 -11.42 -23.45
CA GLY A 117 12.96 -10.31 -24.28
C GLY A 117 12.69 -10.73 -25.72
N ILE A 118 12.08 -9.79 -26.45
CA ILE A 118 11.69 -10.00 -27.86
C ILE A 118 12.94 -9.90 -28.74
N LEU A 119 13.13 -10.89 -29.61
CA LEU A 119 14.10 -10.84 -30.67
C LEU A 119 13.47 -10.22 -31.93
N LEU A 120 14.21 -9.36 -32.59
CA LEU A 120 13.80 -8.71 -33.84
C LEU A 120 14.21 -9.57 -35.04
N ASN A 121 13.33 -9.65 -36.03
CA ASN A 121 13.72 -10.17 -37.32
C ASN A 121 14.48 -9.09 -38.14
N LYS A 122 15.02 -9.46 -39.29
CA LYS A 122 15.85 -8.56 -40.12
C LYS A 122 15.12 -7.27 -40.51
N ILE A 123 13.84 -7.36 -40.85
CA ILE A 123 13.02 -6.19 -41.27
C ILE A 123 12.82 -5.28 -40.05
N GLU A 124 12.52 -5.84 -38.86
CA GLU A 124 12.33 -5.10 -37.64
C GLU A 124 13.61 -4.40 -37.18
N ILE A 125 14.79 -5.01 -37.38
CA ILE A 125 16.07 -4.37 -37.12
C ILE A 125 16.25 -3.13 -37.99
N ASP A 126 15.98 -3.24 -39.27
CA ASP A 126 16.10 -2.14 -40.25
C ASP A 126 15.14 -0.97 -39.89
N LEU A 127 13.99 -1.27 -39.28
CA LEU A 127 13.00 -0.29 -38.83
C LEU A 127 13.24 0.26 -37.41
N ALA A 128 14.15 -0.32 -36.67
CA ALA A 128 14.35 -0.03 -35.23
C ALA A 128 15.18 1.23 -34.93
N PHE A 129 15.44 2.07 -35.94
CA PHE A 129 16.21 3.30 -35.77
C PHE A 129 15.31 4.50 -35.42
N PRO A 130 15.71 5.34 -34.48
CA PRO A 130 15.00 6.57 -34.16
C PRO A 130 15.06 7.56 -35.34
N GLN A 131 14.14 8.51 -35.40
CA GLN A 131 14.16 9.58 -36.39
C GLN A 131 15.35 10.54 -36.22
N THR A 132 15.96 10.55 -35.05
CA THR A 132 17.15 11.36 -34.74
C THR A 132 18.41 10.59 -35.09
N ALA A 133 19.41 11.26 -35.67
CA ALA A 133 20.70 10.66 -35.96
C ALA A 133 21.36 10.14 -34.68
N ILE A 134 21.84 8.90 -34.72
CA ILE A 134 22.56 8.28 -33.62
C ILE A 134 24.03 8.70 -33.70
N PRO A 135 24.67 9.12 -32.60
CA PRO A 135 26.09 9.45 -32.58
C PRO A 135 26.96 8.26 -33.03
N LEU A 136 28.08 8.55 -33.68
CA LEU A 136 29.02 7.52 -34.16
C LEU A 136 29.58 6.69 -33.01
N GLU A 137 29.73 7.30 -31.83
CA GLU A 137 30.23 6.67 -30.60
C GLU A 137 29.31 5.54 -30.10
N ALA A 138 28.02 5.54 -30.48
CA ALA A 138 27.07 4.48 -30.14
C ALA A 138 27.05 3.32 -31.14
N GLN A 139 27.95 3.29 -32.12
CA GLN A 139 27.96 2.25 -33.16
C GLN A 139 28.33 0.86 -32.60
N GLU A 140 29.19 0.82 -31.58
CA GLU A 140 29.55 -0.44 -30.90
C GLU A 140 28.35 -1.04 -30.19
N GLU A 141 27.59 -0.25 -29.42
CA GLU A 141 26.37 -0.69 -28.73
C GLU A 141 25.31 -1.18 -29.72
N ILE A 142 25.17 -0.51 -30.87
CA ILE A 142 24.24 -0.96 -31.93
C ILE A 142 24.65 -2.33 -32.46
N ASN A 143 25.94 -2.55 -32.69
CA ASN A 143 26.44 -3.83 -33.19
C ASN A 143 26.30 -4.93 -32.13
N GLU A 144 26.50 -4.63 -30.83
CA GLU A 144 26.30 -5.56 -29.75
C GLU A 144 24.83 -5.96 -29.54
N LEU A 145 23.89 -5.09 -29.85
CA LEU A 145 22.47 -5.44 -29.79
C LEU A 145 22.10 -6.58 -30.74
N GLY A 146 22.69 -6.61 -31.95
CA GLY A 146 22.38 -7.63 -32.94
C GLY A 146 20.88 -7.74 -33.22
N SER A 147 20.26 -8.87 -32.86
CA SER A 147 18.81 -9.10 -32.96
C SER A 147 18.04 -8.76 -31.69
N LEU A 148 18.69 -8.25 -30.64
CA LEU A 148 18.03 -7.93 -29.39
C LEU A 148 17.24 -6.60 -29.53
N SER A 149 16.02 -6.57 -29.02
CA SER A 149 15.21 -5.33 -28.95
C SER A 149 15.78 -4.31 -27.94
N VAL A 150 16.42 -4.79 -26.88
CA VAL A 150 17.10 -4.02 -25.85
C VAL A 150 18.28 -4.82 -25.29
N PRO A 151 19.27 -4.18 -24.64
CA PRO A 151 20.43 -4.89 -24.08
C PRO A 151 20.03 -6.06 -23.20
N LYS A 152 20.75 -7.18 -23.33
CA LYS A 152 20.54 -8.41 -22.54
C LYS A 152 19.13 -8.98 -22.63
N SER A 153 18.39 -8.64 -23.68
CA SER A 153 17.01 -9.13 -23.90
C SER A 153 16.09 -8.92 -22.69
N ILE A 154 16.14 -7.75 -22.06
CA ILE A 154 15.24 -7.39 -20.95
C ILE A 154 13.83 -7.29 -21.50
N LYS A 155 12.84 -7.86 -20.79
CA LYS A 155 11.40 -7.67 -21.09
C LYS A 155 10.88 -6.46 -20.33
N PRO A 156 10.58 -5.31 -20.98
CA PRO A 156 9.98 -4.17 -20.33
C PRO A 156 8.57 -4.51 -19.83
N ILE A 157 8.31 -4.31 -18.54
CA ILE A 157 7.00 -4.53 -17.94
C ILE A 157 6.39 -3.18 -17.58
N ALA A 158 5.14 -2.97 -17.98
CA ALA A 158 4.43 -1.74 -17.70
C ALA A 158 4.17 -1.56 -16.21
N LEU A 159 4.75 -0.52 -15.62
CA LEU A 159 4.45 -0.08 -14.27
C LEU A 159 3.35 0.98 -14.34
N ARG A 160 2.28 0.78 -13.58
CA ARG A 160 1.13 1.68 -13.52
C ARG A 160 1.22 2.51 -12.24
N TYR A 161 0.83 3.76 -12.36
CA TYR A 161 0.56 4.61 -11.20
C TYR A 161 -0.94 4.62 -10.96
N PHE A 162 -1.32 4.75 -9.72
CA PHE A 162 -2.72 4.90 -9.38
C PHE A 162 -3.24 6.24 -9.91
N SER A 163 -4.36 6.23 -10.62
CA SER A 163 -5.13 7.43 -10.88
C SER A 163 -5.61 8.05 -9.54
N ASP A 164 -5.99 9.33 -9.53
CA ASP A 164 -6.50 9.97 -8.32
C ASP A 164 -7.75 9.28 -7.75
N GLU A 165 -8.54 8.63 -8.59
CA GLU A 165 -9.66 7.81 -8.17
C GLU A 165 -9.19 6.49 -7.56
N GLU A 166 -8.20 5.83 -8.15
CA GLU A 166 -7.59 4.60 -7.61
C GLU A 166 -6.77 4.90 -6.35
N LYS A 167 -6.07 6.04 -6.26
CA LYS A 167 -5.41 6.49 -5.02
C LYS A 167 -6.42 6.61 -3.89
N ARG A 168 -7.57 7.22 -4.15
CA ARG A 168 -8.67 7.31 -3.17
C ARG A 168 -9.21 5.93 -2.77
N ASN A 169 -9.25 5.01 -3.71
CA ASN A 169 -9.85 3.69 -3.52
C ASN A 169 -8.85 2.62 -3.05
N LEU A 170 -7.53 2.77 -3.25
CA LEU A 170 -6.59 1.65 -3.12
C LEU A 170 -5.40 1.91 -2.19
N LEU A 171 -4.97 3.15 -1.93
CA LEU A 171 -3.66 3.36 -1.31
C LEU A 171 -3.60 4.19 -0.04
N SER A 172 -4.41 5.20 0.10
CA SER A 172 -4.42 6.00 1.33
C SER A 172 -5.56 7.00 1.37
N ILE A 173 -6.77 6.51 1.51
CA ILE A 173 -7.90 7.35 1.92
C ILE A 173 -7.51 8.21 3.14
N SER A 174 -6.51 7.77 3.91
CA SER A 174 -6.04 8.51 5.09
C SER A 174 -5.39 9.86 4.77
N GLU A 175 -4.78 10.04 3.61
CA GLU A 175 -4.17 11.32 3.22
C GLU A 175 -5.19 12.31 2.66
N GLU A 176 -6.25 11.79 2.03
CA GLU A 176 -7.33 12.60 1.44
C GLU A 176 -8.60 12.67 2.31
N CYS A 177 -8.62 12.02 3.46
CA CYS A 177 -9.76 11.96 4.37
C CYS A 177 -9.51 12.76 5.65
N PRO A 178 -9.92 14.04 5.74
CA PRO A 178 -9.64 14.89 6.91
C PRO A 178 -10.16 14.31 8.22
N ARG A 179 -11.22 13.48 8.15
CA ARG A 179 -11.76 12.84 9.34
C ARG A 179 -10.86 11.73 9.87
N LEU A 180 -10.18 10.97 9.00
CA LEU A 180 -9.19 9.98 9.42
C LEU A 180 -7.97 10.64 10.06
N THR A 181 -7.52 11.78 9.52
CA THR A 181 -6.45 12.56 10.14
C THR A 181 -6.82 12.97 11.57
N LYS A 182 -8.03 13.50 11.78
CA LYS A 182 -8.52 13.84 13.14
C LYS A 182 -8.62 12.63 14.07
N ILE A 183 -9.00 11.46 13.53
CA ILE A 183 -9.03 10.22 14.33
C ILE A 183 -7.61 9.83 14.76
N LYS A 184 -6.65 9.90 13.85
CA LYS A 184 -5.23 9.63 14.17
C LYS A 184 -4.70 10.61 15.22
N GLU A 185 -4.97 11.91 15.06
CA GLU A 185 -4.62 12.94 16.04
C GLU A 185 -5.22 12.65 17.42
N LYS A 186 -6.48 12.25 17.47
CA LYS A 186 -7.12 11.83 18.73
C LYS A 186 -6.49 10.57 19.30
N ASN A 187 -6.15 9.61 18.45
CA ASN A 187 -5.56 8.34 18.90
C ASN A 187 -4.19 8.54 19.54
N TYR A 188 -3.32 9.39 18.96
CA TYR A 188 -2.01 9.62 19.60
C TYR A 188 -2.09 10.50 20.85
N GLN A 189 -3.20 11.22 21.07
CA GLN A 189 -3.49 11.90 22.34
C GLN A 189 -3.96 10.93 23.45
N ASN A 190 -4.23 9.67 23.12
CA ASN A 190 -4.65 8.66 24.09
C ASN A 190 -3.57 8.41 25.16
N GLU A 191 -3.94 8.43 26.43
CA GLU A 191 -2.99 8.30 27.53
C GLU A 191 -2.22 6.97 27.53
N LYS A 192 -2.84 5.88 27.05
CA LYS A 192 -2.15 4.60 26.90
C LYS A 192 -0.99 4.70 25.90
N PHE A 193 -1.21 5.37 24.76
CA PHE A 193 -0.17 5.54 23.76
C PHE A 193 0.90 6.55 24.23
N LYS A 194 0.50 7.65 24.87
CA LYS A 194 1.43 8.60 25.49
C LYS A 194 2.33 7.95 26.53
N LYS A 195 1.80 6.99 27.29
CA LYS A 195 2.61 6.21 28.25
C LYS A 195 3.66 5.39 27.51
N ILE A 196 3.29 4.68 26.45
CA ILE A 196 4.21 3.91 25.59
C ILE A 196 5.32 4.82 25.03
N MET A 197 4.94 6.01 24.54
CA MET A 197 5.90 6.98 24.01
C MET A 197 6.87 7.50 25.09
N ARG A 198 6.37 7.83 26.27
CA ARG A 198 7.22 8.25 27.42
C ARG A 198 8.18 7.14 27.86
N GLU A 199 7.71 5.90 27.95
CA GLU A 199 8.54 4.74 28.30
C GLU A 199 9.66 4.53 27.30
N PHE A 200 9.36 4.63 26.00
CA PHE A 200 10.34 4.54 24.94
C PHE A 200 11.36 5.68 25.00
N ASN A 201 10.91 6.93 25.14
CA ASN A 201 11.79 8.10 25.23
C ASN A 201 12.69 8.07 26.47
N ASN A 202 12.16 7.65 27.61
CA ASN A 202 12.97 7.50 28.83
C ASN A 202 14.06 6.43 28.69
N LYS A 203 13.81 5.40 27.87
CA LYS A 203 14.77 4.31 27.65
C LYS A 203 15.81 4.64 26.58
N HIS A 204 15.38 5.25 25.47
CA HIS A 204 16.19 5.40 24.24
C HIS A 204 16.32 6.82 23.72
N GLY A 205 15.66 7.80 24.34
CA GLY A 205 15.64 9.17 23.84
C GLY A 205 17.03 9.79 23.73
N ASP A 206 17.84 9.70 24.79
CA ASP A 206 19.21 10.25 24.80
C ASP A 206 20.11 9.50 23.79
N GLU A 207 19.94 8.19 23.62
CA GLU A 207 20.70 7.40 22.65
C GLU A 207 20.40 7.85 21.20
N LEU A 208 19.12 8.02 20.85
CA LEU A 208 18.71 8.52 19.53
C LEU A 208 19.18 9.96 19.29
N ILE A 209 19.08 10.82 20.33
CA ILE A 209 19.57 12.20 20.27
C ILE A 209 21.06 12.25 19.97
N ASN A 210 21.85 11.46 20.68
CA ASN A 210 23.31 11.40 20.51
C ASN A 210 23.69 10.81 19.15
N LEU A 211 23.03 9.70 18.72
CA LEU A 211 23.30 9.03 17.46
C LEU A 211 23.06 9.97 16.26
N PHE A 212 21.99 10.74 16.30
CA PHE A 212 21.59 11.65 15.22
C PHE A 212 21.99 13.11 15.47
N LYS A 213 22.76 13.40 16.53
CA LYS A 213 23.21 14.76 16.88
C LYS A 213 22.05 15.78 16.93
N ILE A 214 20.96 15.41 17.57
CA ILE A 214 19.77 16.25 17.69
C ILE A 214 20.01 17.25 18.84
N TYR A 215 20.00 18.55 18.54
CA TYR A 215 20.25 19.59 19.55
C TYR A 215 19.01 19.91 20.39
N ASN A 216 17.83 19.90 19.77
CA ASN A 216 16.58 20.18 20.47
C ASN A 216 15.95 18.88 21.00
N LYS A 217 16.18 18.60 22.29
CA LYS A 217 15.67 17.38 22.94
C LYS A 217 14.14 17.28 22.99
N THR A 218 13.41 18.40 22.91
CA THR A 218 11.93 18.36 22.93
C THR A 218 11.33 17.77 21.65
N ILE A 219 12.12 17.68 20.57
CA ILE A 219 11.67 17.08 19.29
C ILE A 219 11.17 15.64 19.46
N ILE A 220 11.81 14.84 20.34
CA ILE A 220 11.39 13.45 20.56
C ILE A 220 10.09 13.33 21.38
N GLU A 221 9.60 14.41 21.97
CA GLU A 221 8.29 14.45 22.64
C GLU A 221 7.14 14.57 21.64
N ASP A 222 7.41 15.06 20.42
CA ASP A 222 6.44 15.04 19.33
C ASP A 222 6.44 13.69 18.62
N PHE A 223 5.27 13.04 18.56
CA PHE A 223 5.10 11.72 17.95
C PHE A 223 5.55 11.67 16.49
N ASN A 224 5.25 12.69 15.71
CA ASN A 224 5.55 12.70 14.27
C ASN A 224 7.07 12.75 14.04
N TYR A 225 7.79 13.50 14.85
CA TYR A 225 9.25 13.56 14.78
C TYR A 225 9.88 12.28 15.31
N LEU A 226 9.47 11.80 16.49
CA LEU A 226 9.97 10.55 17.05
C LEU A 226 9.79 9.38 16.05
N ARG A 227 8.63 9.26 15.42
CA ARG A 227 8.37 8.25 14.40
C ARG A 227 9.32 8.36 13.20
N LYS A 228 9.63 9.56 12.77
CA LYS A 228 10.58 9.80 11.68
C LYS A 228 11.99 9.36 12.10
N ILE A 229 12.44 9.76 13.28
CA ILE A 229 13.74 9.39 13.84
C ILE A 229 13.86 7.87 13.93
N ILE A 230 12.87 7.19 14.49
CA ILE A 230 12.82 5.73 14.61
C ILE A 230 12.90 5.07 13.21
N LYS A 231 12.16 5.57 12.23
CA LYS A 231 12.19 5.04 10.87
C LYS A 231 13.57 5.20 10.22
N HIS A 232 14.25 6.31 10.47
CA HIS A 232 15.61 6.54 10.00
C HIS A 232 16.60 5.63 10.71
N TYR A 233 16.43 5.42 12.01
CA TYR A 233 17.26 4.48 12.76
C TYR A 233 17.11 3.04 12.24
N ILE A 234 15.90 2.58 11.98
CA ILE A 234 15.67 1.26 11.39
C ILE A 234 16.37 1.15 10.03
N SER A 235 16.31 2.21 9.20
CA SER A 235 17.02 2.25 7.92
C SER A 235 18.54 2.22 8.10
N TYR A 236 19.09 3.04 9.01
CA TYR A 236 20.51 3.10 9.36
C TYR A 236 21.03 1.73 9.83
N TYR A 237 20.29 1.10 10.76
CA TYR A 237 20.62 -0.22 11.28
C TYR A 237 20.61 -1.29 10.18
N ARG A 238 19.58 -1.32 9.34
CA ARG A 238 19.43 -2.30 8.24
C ARG A 238 20.49 -2.17 7.16
N ASN A 239 21.00 -0.96 6.92
CA ASN A 239 22.12 -0.71 6.01
C ASN A 239 23.48 -1.03 6.65
N LYS A 240 23.53 -1.39 7.94
CA LYS A 240 24.75 -1.65 8.69
C LYS A 240 25.77 -0.49 8.64
N HIS A 241 25.30 0.76 8.53
CA HIS A 241 26.18 1.94 8.53
C HIS A 241 27.02 2.06 9.80
N TYR A 242 26.56 1.47 10.94
CA TYR A 242 27.34 1.38 12.16
C TYR A 242 28.63 0.56 12.03
N LEU A 243 28.75 -0.29 10.99
CA LEU A 243 29.99 -1.05 10.74
C LEU A 243 31.07 -0.20 10.09
N GLU A 244 30.73 0.95 9.49
CA GLU A 244 31.67 1.92 8.91
C GLU A 244 32.39 2.70 10.04
N ASP A 245 31.70 2.90 11.18
CA ASP A 245 32.21 3.61 12.37
C ASP A 245 32.68 2.61 13.47
N LYS A 246 33.64 1.73 13.12
CA LYS A 246 34.05 0.54 13.89
C LYS A 246 34.47 0.78 15.37
N ASN A 247 34.58 2.00 15.84
CA ASN A 247 35.17 2.30 17.15
C ASN A 247 34.23 2.95 18.17
N SER A 248 32.92 3.12 17.90
CA SER A 248 32.09 4.00 18.74
C SER A 248 30.84 3.36 19.36
N TYR A 249 30.40 2.18 18.88
CA TYR A 249 29.11 1.65 19.31
C TYR A 249 29.16 0.20 19.79
N ASP A 250 28.48 -0.06 20.90
CA ASP A 250 28.20 -1.41 21.36
C ASP A 250 27.11 -2.03 20.46
N ILE A 251 27.47 -3.11 19.74
CA ILE A 251 26.57 -3.81 18.82
C ILE A 251 25.36 -4.38 19.54
N GLU A 252 25.50 -4.84 20.78
CA GLU A 252 24.39 -5.39 21.58
C GLU A 252 23.39 -4.27 21.93
N GLN A 253 23.89 -3.09 22.28
CA GLN A 253 23.06 -1.90 22.52
C GLN A 253 22.29 -1.49 21.27
N LEU A 254 22.95 -1.44 20.09
CA LEU A 254 22.30 -1.11 18.83
C LEU A 254 21.24 -2.15 18.45
N ASN A 255 21.48 -3.44 18.69
CA ASN A 255 20.49 -4.51 18.46
C ASN A 255 19.26 -4.32 19.36
N THR A 256 19.49 -3.99 20.62
CA THR A 256 18.41 -3.74 21.60
C THR A 256 17.57 -2.55 21.19
N LEU A 257 18.22 -1.43 20.83
CA LEU A 257 17.53 -0.25 20.32
C LEU A 257 16.73 -0.55 19.05
N TYR A 258 17.29 -1.35 18.11
CA TYR A 258 16.59 -1.75 16.90
C TYR A 258 15.31 -2.52 17.19
N ASN A 259 15.38 -3.54 18.07
CA ASN A 259 14.20 -4.33 18.43
C ASN A 259 13.14 -3.48 19.11
N ASP A 260 13.54 -2.57 20.02
CA ASP A 260 12.60 -1.66 20.68
C ASP A 260 12.01 -0.63 19.72
N CYS A 261 12.75 -0.18 18.69
CA CYS A 261 12.22 0.66 17.62
C CYS A 261 11.18 -0.07 16.76
N ILE A 262 11.40 -1.35 16.48
CA ILE A 262 10.42 -2.20 15.78
C ILE A 262 9.16 -2.38 16.64
N ASP A 263 9.30 -2.69 17.92
CA ASP A 263 8.18 -2.84 18.86
C ASP A 263 7.38 -1.53 19.01
N PHE A 264 8.07 -0.40 19.17
CA PHE A 264 7.41 0.91 19.20
C PHE A 264 6.66 1.21 17.91
N SER A 265 7.28 0.93 16.75
CA SER A 265 6.64 1.13 15.44
C SER A 265 5.39 0.27 15.29
N ASN A 266 5.45 -0.98 15.73
CA ASN A 266 4.31 -1.89 15.74
C ASN A 266 3.17 -1.38 16.64
N LYS A 267 3.50 -0.92 17.84
CA LYS A 267 2.53 -0.30 18.77
C LYS A 267 1.94 0.99 18.20
N SER A 268 2.75 1.82 17.53
CA SER A 268 2.27 3.04 16.87
C SER A 268 1.28 2.74 15.75
N PHE A 269 1.54 1.71 14.93
CA PHE A 269 0.58 1.26 13.93
C PHE A 269 -0.72 0.82 14.58
N LEU A 270 -0.64 -0.07 15.59
CA LEU A 270 -1.80 -0.65 16.23
C LEU A 270 -2.70 0.38 16.94
N TYR A 271 -2.09 1.31 17.68
CA TYR A 271 -2.84 2.23 18.53
C TYR A 271 -3.20 3.56 17.87
N VAL A 272 -2.49 3.95 16.82
CA VAL A 272 -2.65 5.28 16.22
C VAL A 272 -3.05 5.22 14.76
N GLU A 273 -2.23 4.58 13.92
CA GLU A 273 -2.31 4.74 12.47
C GLU A 273 -3.19 3.70 11.79
N ALA A 274 -3.20 2.47 12.27
CA ALA A 274 -3.92 1.33 11.69
C ALA A 274 -4.89 0.71 12.68
N THR A 275 -5.68 1.53 13.35
CA THR A 275 -6.80 1.02 14.16
C THR A 275 -7.84 0.33 13.28
N LYS A 276 -8.72 -0.47 13.89
CA LYS A 276 -9.77 -1.20 13.20
C LYS A 276 -10.51 -0.34 12.16
N ASP A 277 -11.07 0.79 12.58
CA ASP A 277 -11.88 1.64 11.70
C ASP A 277 -11.06 2.23 10.55
N ILE A 278 -9.84 2.70 10.84
CA ILE A 278 -8.94 3.25 9.83
C ILE A 278 -8.59 2.17 8.79
N SER A 279 -8.26 0.96 9.26
CA SER A 279 -7.85 -0.15 8.39
C SER A 279 -9.02 -0.67 7.54
N ILE A 280 -10.21 -0.79 8.12
CA ILE A 280 -11.41 -1.19 7.37
C ILE A 280 -11.70 -0.16 6.27
N ILE A 281 -11.73 1.12 6.59
CA ILE A 281 -11.98 2.17 5.60
C ILE A 281 -10.91 2.16 4.51
N SER A 282 -9.63 2.01 4.89
CA SER A 282 -8.50 2.06 3.96
C SER A 282 -8.44 0.86 3.02
N MET A 283 -8.93 -0.31 3.44
CA MET A 283 -8.82 -1.55 2.66
C MET A 283 -10.12 -1.98 1.98
N SER A 284 -11.26 -1.38 2.30
CA SER A 284 -12.55 -1.80 1.77
C SER A 284 -12.59 -1.86 0.24
N SER A 285 -12.16 -0.80 -0.44
CA SER A 285 -12.16 -0.76 -1.91
C SER A 285 -11.17 -1.76 -2.51
N THR A 286 -9.98 -1.90 -1.92
CA THR A 286 -8.96 -2.84 -2.38
C THR A 286 -9.48 -4.27 -2.30
N LEU A 287 -10.03 -4.67 -1.14
CA LEU A 287 -10.51 -6.04 -0.94
C LEU A 287 -11.77 -6.34 -1.75
N LYS A 288 -12.66 -5.36 -1.91
CA LYS A 288 -13.80 -5.48 -2.82
C LYS A 288 -13.37 -5.76 -4.26
N ASN A 289 -12.41 -4.98 -4.76
CA ASN A 289 -11.88 -5.19 -6.11
C ASN A 289 -11.15 -6.54 -6.22
N LEU A 290 -10.43 -6.94 -5.17
CA LEU A 290 -9.76 -8.23 -5.11
C LEU A 290 -10.77 -9.38 -5.24
N VAL A 291 -11.85 -9.36 -4.44
CA VAL A 291 -12.93 -10.36 -4.54
C VAL A 291 -13.53 -10.37 -5.95
N LYS A 292 -13.80 -9.19 -6.54
CA LYS A 292 -14.30 -9.08 -7.91
C LYS A 292 -13.35 -9.73 -8.93
N TYR A 293 -12.05 -9.51 -8.84
CA TYR A 293 -11.07 -10.15 -9.73
C TYR A 293 -11.03 -11.67 -9.55
N MET A 294 -11.18 -12.16 -8.33
CA MET A 294 -11.31 -13.59 -8.06
C MET A 294 -12.60 -14.19 -8.68
N GLU A 295 -13.73 -13.47 -8.55
CA GLU A 295 -15.00 -13.87 -9.19
C GLU A 295 -14.88 -13.88 -10.72
N GLU A 296 -14.24 -12.88 -11.31
CA GLU A 296 -13.98 -12.85 -12.76
C GLU A 296 -13.10 -14.02 -13.20
N ARG A 297 -12.12 -14.41 -12.39
CA ARG A 297 -11.27 -15.59 -12.64
C ARG A 297 -12.04 -16.89 -12.56
N ILE A 298 -12.87 -17.07 -11.54
CA ILE A 298 -13.75 -18.23 -11.36
C ILE A 298 -14.73 -18.34 -12.53
N ALA A 299 -15.37 -17.23 -12.92
CA ALA A 299 -16.29 -17.20 -14.04
C ALA A 299 -15.61 -17.54 -15.39
N TYR A 300 -14.35 -17.11 -15.57
CA TYR A 300 -13.56 -17.51 -16.74
C TYR A 300 -13.31 -19.02 -16.76
N ASP A 301 -12.88 -19.61 -15.65
CA ASP A 301 -12.63 -21.03 -15.52
C ASP A 301 -13.92 -21.85 -15.79
N GLN A 302 -15.04 -21.45 -15.20
CA GLN A 302 -16.34 -22.10 -15.41
C GLN A 302 -16.86 -22.00 -16.86
N GLY A 303 -16.50 -20.95 -17.58
CA GLY A 303 -16.86 -20.72 -18.99
C GLY A 303 -15.84 -21.26 -20.00
N TYR A 304 -14.77 -21.93 -19.51
CA TYR A 304 -13.75 -22.50 -20.37
C TYR A 304 -14.21 -23.83 -20.95
N ASP A 305 -14.25 -23.93 -22.30
CA ASP A 305 -14.56 -25.16 -23.00
C ASP A 305 -13.27 -25.72 -23.62
N GLU A 306 -12.79 -26.83 -23.06
CA GLU A 306 -11.57 -27.52 -23.52
C GLU A 306 -11.69 -28.05 -24.95
N ASN A 307 -12.92 -28.26 -25.46
CA ASN A 307 -13.19 -28.78 -26.78
C ASN A 307 -13.45 -27.66 -27.83
N SER A 308 -13.47 -26.39 -27.39
CA SER A 308 -13.66 -25.27 -28.29
C SER A 308 -12.43 -25.05 -29.17
N THR A 309 -12.64 -24.99 -30.48
CA THR A 309 -11.59 -24.63 -31.46
C THR A 309 -11.25 -23.13 -31.40
N GLU A 310 -12.10 -22.30 -30.81
CA GLU A 310 -11.87 -20.90 -30.55
C GLU A 310 -11.29 -20.69 -29.17
N LEU A 311 -9.99 -20.41 -29.10
CA LEU A 311 -9.34 -20.02 -27.86
C LEU A 311 -9.92 -18.66 -27.39
N LYS A 312 -10.83 -18.68 -26.43
CA LYS A 312 -11.31 -17.46 -25.79
C LYS A 312 -10.10 -16.78 -25.12
N GLU A 313 -9.76 -15.58 -25.56
CA GLU A 313 -8.63 -14.82 -24.99
C GLU A 313 -8.89 -14.58 -23.49
N ASP A 314 -7.99 -15.07 -22.65
CA ASP A 314 -8.04 -14.83 -21.19
C ASP A 314 -7.63 -13.38 -20.90
N LYS A 315 -8.61 -12.55 -20.57
CA LYS A 315 -8.41 -11.13 -20.24
C LYS A 315 -8.52 -10.86 -18.74
N THR A 316 -8.69 -11.92 -17.92
CA THR A 316 -8.81 -11.76 -16.48
C THR A 316 -7.44 -11.54 -15.85
N PRO A 317 -7.34 -10.71 -14.79
CA PRO A 317 -6.11 -10.59 -14.03
C PRO A 317 -5.70 -11.95 -13.45
N LYS A 318 -4.41 -12.27 -13.54
CA LYS A 318 -3.82 -13.46 -12.92
C LYS A 318 -2.85 -13.10 -11.81
N PHE A 319 -2.13 -12.01 -11.98
CA PHE A 319 -1.18 -11.52 -10.99
C PHE A 319 -1.31 -10.01 -10.84
N ILE A 320 -1.55 -9.56 -9.62
CA ILE A 320 -1.63 -8.14 -9.27
C ILE A 320 -0.56 -7.86 -8.21
N MET A 321 0.32 -6.90 -8.47
CA MET A 321 1.41 -6.51 -7.58
C MET A 321 1.28 -5.06 -7.16
N TYR A 322 1.39 -4.80 -5.86
CA TYR A 322 1.35 -3.46 -5.27
C TYR A 322 2.65 -3.15 -4.52
N SER A 323 3.46 -2.23 -5.07
CA SER A 323 4.59 -1.65 -4.35
C SER A 323 4.12 -0.56 -3.40
N ASN A 324 4.29 -0.77 -2.10
CA ASN A 324 3.64 0.03 -1.07
C ASN A 324 4.57 0.31 0.13
N ASN A 325 4.07 1.02 1.14
CA ASN A 325 4.76 1.23 2.42
C ASN A 325 4.29 0.25 3.50
N GLY A 326 5.03 0.17 4.62
CA GLY A 326 4.70 -0.76 5.71
C GLY A 326 3.33 -0.53 6.33
N LEU A 327 2.86 0.71 6.41
CA LEU A 327 1.53 1.01 6.97
C LEU A 327 0.40 0.44 6.11
N SER A 328 0.55 0.46 4.78
CA SER A 328 -0.43 -0.13 3.87
C SER A 328 -0.51 -1.66 4.03
N LEU A 329 0.63 -2.33 4.23
CA LEU A 329 0.64 -3.76 4.54
C LEU A 329 -0.06 -4.03 5.87
N TYR A 330 0.17 -3.18 6.86
CA TYR A 330 -0.44 -3.33 8.18
C TYR A 330 -1.96 -3.12 8.15
N PHE A 331 -2.47 -2.20 7.32
CA PHE A 331 -3.92 -2.05 7.12
C PHE A 331 -4.58 -3.35 6.64
N LEU A 332 -3.97 -4.04 5.68
CA LEU A 332 -4.48 -5.32 5.20
C LEU A 332 -4.48 -6.38 6.31
N GLN A 333 -3.39 -6.49 7.07
CA GLN A 333 -3.33 -7.41 8.21
C GLN A 333 -4.40 -7.13 9.25
N VAL A 334 -4.62 -5.85 9.61
CA VAL A 334 -5.66 -5.49 10.60
C VAL A 334 -7.04 -5.79 10.07
N PHE A 335 -7.32 -5.52 8.78
CA PHE A 335 -8.60 -5.90 8.18
C PHE A 335 -8.81 -7.43 8.26
N LEU A 336 -7.82 -8.22 7.86
CA LEU A 336 -7.88 -9.68 7.91
C LEU A 336 -7.98 -10.22 9.35
N ARG A 337 -7.37 -9.56 10.32
CA ARG A 337 -7.56 -9.89 11.74
C ARG A 337 -9.01 -9.70 12.17
N GLU A 338 -9.64 -8.60 11.79
CA GLU A 338 -11.04 -8.33 12.14
C GLU A 338 -12.01 -9.31 11.44
N ALA A 339 -11.67 -9.75 10.22
CA ALA A 339 -12.47 -10.70 9.46
C ALA A 339 -12.28 -12.15 9.92
N PHE A 340 -11.03 -12.55 10.18
CA PHE A 340 -10.62 -13.97 10.30
C PHE A 340 -9.77 -14.28 11.53
N GLY A 341 -9.44 -13.28 12.37
CA GLY A 341 -8.65 -13.48 13.58
C GLY A 341 -7.16 -13.73 13.33
N VAL A 342 -6.60 -13.34 12.19
CA VAL A 342 -5.19 -13.55 11.89
C VAL A 342 -4.28 -12.76 12.84
N THR A 343 -3.08 -13.29 13.12
CA THR A 343 -2.07 -12.61 13.93
C THR A 343 -1.39 -11.50 13.16
N LEU A 344 -1.13 -10.36 13.82
CA LEU A 344 -0.42 -9.24 13.21
C LEU A 344 1.09 -9.45 13.31
N LYS A 345 1.79 -9.12 12.22
CA LYS A 345 3.26 -9.13 12.13
C LYS A 345 3.75 -7.77 11.64
N TYR A 346 4.83 -7.26 12.23
CA TYR A 346 5.40 -6.00 11.77
C TYR A 346 5.95 -6.16 10.34
N PRO A 347 5.49 -5.33 9.39
CA PRO A 347 6.00 -5.37 8.03
C PRO A 347 7.31 -4.58 7.93
N ASP A 348 8.45 -5.24 8.12
CA ASP A 348 9.78 -4.65 7.94
C ASP A 348 10.06 -4.36 6.44
N PHE A 349 11.14 -3.66 6.13
CA PHE A 349 11.55 -3.38 4.76
C PHE A 349 11.62 -4.65 3.92
N SER A 350 11.15 -4.59 2.68
CA SER A 350 11.01 -5.71 1.75
C SER A 350 10.09 -6.84 2.23
N SER A 351 9.31 -6.63 3.31
CA SER A 351 8.23 -7.58 3.67
C SER A 351 7.20 -7.65 2.57
N ASN A 352 6.65 -8.85 2.37
CA ASN A 352 5.62 -9.13 1.38
C ASN A 352 4.45 -9.88 2.01
N GLN A 353 3.32 -9.78 1.35
CA GLN A 353 2.13 -10.56 1.66
C GLN A 353 1.41 -10.93 0.37
N PHE A 354 0.91 -12.17 0.33
CA PHE A 354 0.21 -12.71 -0.81
C PHE A 354 -1.20 -13.15 -0.40
N ILE A 355 -2.16 -12.89 -1.27
CA ILE A 355 -3.48 -13.52 -1.22
C ILE A 355 -3.62 -14.31 -2.52
N GLU A 356 -3.73 -15.63 -2.41
CA GLU A 356 -3.78 -16.56 -3.51
C GLU A 356 -5.18 -17.16 -3.62
N LEU A 357 -5.72 -17.25 -4.84
CA LEU A 357 -6.90 -18.07 -5.13
C LEU A 357 -6.44 -19.39 -5.70
N HIS A 358 -6.84 -20.45 -5.08
CA HIS A 358 -6.53 -21.81 -5.47
C HIS A 358 -7.80 -22.51 -5.98
N ARG A 359 -7.66 -23.22 -7.09
CA ARG A 359 -8.66 -24.11 -7.64
C ARG A 359 -8.31 -25.55 -7.29
N LYS A 360 -9.31 -26.35 -6.93
CA LYS A 360 -9.14 -27.79 -6.67
C LYS A 360 -8.84 -28.53 -7.95
N ASP A 361 -7.80 -29.38 -7.93
CA ASP A 361 -7.41 -30.19 -9.09
C ASP A 361 -8.40 -31.34 -9.35
N GLY A 362 -8.41 -31.79 -10.61
CA GLY A 362 -9.13 -33.00 -11.01
C GLY A 362 -10.63 -32.80 -11.24
N ILE A 363 -11.14 -31.57 -11.16
CA ILE A 363 -12.53 -31.26 -11.48
C ILE A 363 -12.58 -30.70 -12.89
N PRO A 364 -13.36 -31.26 -13.82
CA PRO A 364 -13.56 -30.70 -15.16
C PRO A 364 -14.07 -29.24 -15.07
N TYR A 365 -13.61 -28.37 -15.95
CA TYR A 365 -13.97 -26.94 -15.94
C TYR A 365 -15.48 -26.70 -15.92
N LYS A 366 -16.26 -27.49 -16.67
CA LYS A 366 -17.73 -27.42 -16.75
C LYS A 366 -18.45 -27.75 -15.44
N ASP A 367 -17.79 -28.49 -14.54
CA ASP A 367 -18.38 -28.97 -13.28
C ASP A 367 -17.90 -28.14 -12.08
N LEU A 368 -17.03 -27.12 -12.33
CA LEU A 368 -16.51 -26.24 -11.28
C LEU A 368 -17.61 -25.36 -10.68
N THR A 369 -17.55 -25.21 -9.38
CA THR A 369 -18.38 -24.31 -8.58
C THR A 369 -17.52 -23.40 -7.71
N GLU A 370 -18.07 -22.33 -7.14
CA GLU A 370 -17.35 -21.47 -6.20
C GLU A 370 -16.80 -22.26 -4.97
N ASN A 371 -17.42 -23.40 -4.60
CA ASN A 371 -16.96 -24.25 -3.49
C ASN A 371 -15.65 -25.01 -3.79
N ASP A 372 -15.26 -25.07 -5.05
CA ASP A 372 -14.03 -25.75 -5.47
C ASP A 372 -12.82 -24.83 -5.42
N TYR A 373 -13.00 -23.62 -4.88
CA TYR A 373 -11.95 -22.64 -4.69
C TYR A 373 -11.74 -22.32 -3.22
N HIS A 374 -10.47 -22.06 -2.88
CA HIS A 374 -10.10 -21.56 -1.55
C HIS A 374 -9.06 -20.43 -1.66
N VAL A 375 -8.99 -19.61 -0.62
CA VAL A 375 -8.06 -18.50 -0.51
C VAL A 375 -7.01 -18.82 0.54
N GLU A 376 -5.74 -18.58 0.19
CA GLU A 376 -4.62 -18.66 1.11
C GLU A 376 -3.96 -17.26 1.27
N TYR A 377 -3.67 -16.89 2.51
CA TYR A 377 -2.96 -15.66 2.82
C TYR A 377 -1.61 -15.97 3.45
N TYR A 378 -0.58 -15.38 2.87
CA TYR A 378 0.81 -15.54 3.29
C TYR A 378 1.41 -14.20 3.73
N PHE A 379 2.28 -14.23 4.72
CA PHE A 379 3.12 -13.11 5.12
C PHE A 379 4.57 -13.55 5.21
N ASN A 380 5.48 -12.92 4.43
CA ASN A 380 6.90 -13.30 4.33
C ASN A 380 7.11 -14.80 4.09
N GLY A 381 6.29 -15.42 3.24
CA GLY A 381 6.34 -16.84 2.88
C GLY A 381 5.66 -17.80 3.87
N GLU A 382 5.21 -17.33 5.04
CA GLU A 382 4.49 -18.13 6.03
C GLU A 382 2.98 -18.11 5.76
N LEU A 383 2.35 -19.28 5.67
CA LEU A 383 0.89 -19.42 5.55
C LEU A 383 0.22 -18.99 6.87
N ILE A 384 -0.62 -17.96 6.81
CA ILE A 384 -1.32 -17.41 7.96
C ILE A 384 -2.80 -17.80 7.98
N LEU A 385 -3.44 -17.89 6.80
CA LEU A 385 -4.86 -18.21 6.67
C LEU A 385 -5.07 -19.10 5.46
N LYS A 386 -5.95 -20.11 5.61
CA LYS A 386 -6.52 -20.89 4.52
C LYS A 386 -8.03 -21.00 4.76
N ILE A 387 -8.84 -20.61 3.77
CA ILE A 387 -10.30 -20.51 3.92
C ILE A 387 -10.99 -20.76 2.57
N ASN A 388 -12.22 -21.31 2.59
CA ASN A 388 -13.03 -21.41 1.39
C ASN A 388 -13.31 -20.02 0.77
N PHE A 389 -13.37 -19.94 -0.56
CA PHE A 389 -13.58 -18.66 -1.25
C PHE A 389 -14.91 -17.99 -0.88
N ILE A 390 -16.00 -18.76 -0.73
CA ILE A 390 -17.31 -18.22 -0.36
C ILE A 390 -17.26 -17.57 1.02
N ASP A 391 -16.63 -18.24 1.99
CA ASP A 391 -16.48 -17.70 3.34
C ASP A 391 -15.61 -16.45 3.35
N PHE A 392 -14.51 -16.45 2.56
CA PHE A 392 -13.66 -15.26 2.37
C PHE A 392 -14.48 -14.08 1.83
N LYS A 393 -15.19 -14.28 0.73
CA LYS A 393 -16.04 -13.28 0.08
C LYS A 393 -17.10 -12.71 1.04
N ASN A 394 -17.80 -13.59 1.77
CA ASN A 394 -18.84 -13.19 2.72
C ASN A 394 -18.26 -12.34 3.86
N LYS A 395 -17.14 -12.74 4.44
CA LYS A 395 -16.49 -12.00 5.53
C LYS A 395 -15.96 -10.63 5.09
N ILE A 396 -15.39 -10.53 3.87
CA ILE A 396 -15.00 -9.25 3.31
C ILE A 396 -16.23 -8.35 3.15
N SER A 397 -17.34 -8.87 2.58
CA SER A 397 -18.58 -8.11 2.35
C SER A 397 -19.25 -7.64 3.64
N GLU A 398 -19.14 -8.40 4.74
CA GLU A 398 -19.65 -8.01 6.06
C GLU A 398 -18.95 -6.77 6.62
N LEU A 399 -17.64 -6.62 6.36
CA LEU A 399 -16.82 -5.56 6.94
C LEU A 399 -16.61 -4.36 6.01
N GLU A 400 -16.67 -4.57 4.69
CA GLU A 400 -16.37 -3.52 3.72
C GLU A 400 -17.32 -2.33 3.81
N TRP A 401 -16.77 -1.16 3.61
CA TRP A 401 -17.56 0.06 3.44
C TRP A 401 -17.72 0.37 1.95
N SER A 402 -18.96 0.63 1.53
CA SER A 402 -19.20 1.10 0.17
C SER A 402 -18.52 2.45 -0.09
N SER A 403 -18.12 2.72 -1.34
CA SER A 403 -17.52 4.00 -1.75
C SER A 403 -18.38 5.21 -1.35
N ARG A 404 -19.71 5.07 -1.40
CA ARG A 404 -20.63 6.12 -0.94
C ARG A 404 -20.50 6.36 0.57
N LYS A 405 -20.40 5.31 1.38
CA LYS A 405 -20.22 5.41 2.84
C LYS A 405 -18.88 6.05 3.18
N ILE A 406 -17.81 5.64 2.49
CA ILE A 406 -16.46 6.20 2.65
C ILE A 406 -16.46 7.69 2.29
N ASN A 407 -17.00 8.05 1.11
CA ASN A 407 -17.06 9.43 0.66
C ASN A 407 -17.86 10.32 1.62
N ASN A 408 -18.99 9.83 2.13
CA ASN A 408 -19.78 10.56 3.11
C ASN A 408 -19.05 10.72 4.45
N PHE A 409 -18.28 9.72 4.86
CA PHE A 409 -17.46 9.78 6.06
C PHE A 409 -16.32 10.79 5.91
N CYS A 410 -15.63 10.77 4.78
CA CYS A 410 -14.48 11.63 4.51
C CYS A 410 -14.87 13.07 4.16
N LYS A 411 -16.07 13.28 3.59
CA LYS A 411 -16.59 14.64 3.41
C LYS A 411 -16.64 15.31 4.78
N HIS A 412 -15.68 16.17 5.01
CA HIS A 412 -15.77 17.11 6.10
C HIS A 412 -17.06 17.90 5.83
N LYS A 413 -18.07 17.75 6.70
CA LYS A 413 -18.79 18.95 7.06
C LYS A 413 -17.73 19.78 7.80
N SER A 414 -16.96 20.59 7.09
CA SER A 414 -16.59 21.85 7.62
C SER A 414 -17.97 22.43 7.95
N ALA A 415 -18.40 22.30 9.19
CA ALA A 415 -19.38 23.21 9.75
C ALA A 415 -18.72 24.55 9.47
N ASN A 416 -19.17 25.14 8.41
CA ASN A 416 -18.49 26.20 7.76
C ASN A 416 -18.52 27.33 8.74
N VAL A 417 -17.39 27.59 9.38
CA VAL A 417 -17.17 28.93 9.93
C VAL A 417 -17.59 29.95 8.86
N LEU A 418 -17.30 29.69 7.57
CA LEU A 418 -17.82 30.46 6.44
C LEU A 418 -19.36 30.42 6.34
N ASP A 419 -20.02 29.26 6.48
CA ASP A 419 -21.49 29.21 6.44
C ASP A 419 -22.08 29.88 7.66
N HIS A 420 -21.54 29.69 8.85
CA HIS A 420 -21.95 30.40 10.05
C HIS A 420 -21.69 31.90 9.95
N VAL A 421 -20.52 32.31 9.42
CA VAL A 421 -20.20 33.72 9.15
C VAL A 421 -21.13 34.28 8.06
N PHE A 422 -21.43 33.52 7.01
CA PHE A 422 -22.35 33.91 5.95
C PHE A 422 -23.78 34.06 6.47
N TYR A 423 -24.31 33.06 7.20
CA TYR A 423 -25.65 33.15 7.82
C TYR A 423 -25.73 34.25 8.88
N PHE A 424 -24.67 34.44 9.68
CA PHE A 424 -24.61 35.53 10.64
C PHE A 424 -24.58 36.90 9.95
N SER A 425 -23.77 37.07 8.91
CA SER A 425 -23.69 38.27 8.09
C SER A 425 -25.03 38.57 7.40
N MET A 426 -25.69 37.57 6.82
CA MET A 426 -27.02 37.70 6.22
C MET A 426 -28.08 38.10 7.24
N SER A 427 -28.06 37.51 8.44
CA SER A 427 -28.97 37.85 9.53
C SER A 427 -28.76 39.28 10.02
N CYS A 428 -27.52 39.74 10.16
CA CYS A 428 -27.19 41.13 10.50
C CYS A 428 -27.67 42.12 9.41
N SER A 429 -27.51 41.78 8.13
CA SER A 429 -27.96 42.61 7.02
C SER A 429 -29.48 42.74 6.99
N ILE A 430 -30.22 41.66 7.23
CA ILE A 430 -31.69 41.68 7.33
C ILE A 430 -32.13 42.56 8.53
N LEU A 431 -31.47 42.44 9.67
CA LEU A 431 -31.76 43.25 10.85
C LEU A 431 -31.55 44.75 10.58
N ILE A 432 -30.47 45.13 9.90
CA ILE A 432 -30.19 46.52 9.52
C ILE A 432 -31.29 47.05 8.58
N ILE A 433 -31.73 46.25 7.61
CA ILE A 433 -32.84 46.62 6.70
C ILE A 433 -34.14 46.86 7.49
N ILE A 434 -34.47 45.94 8.39
CA ILE A 434 -35.68 46.08 9.24
C ILE A 434 -35.63 47.36 10.09
N ILE A 435 -34.47 47.62 10.74
CA ILE A 435 -34.28 48.84 11.55
C ILE A 435 -34.40 50.10 10.68
N SER A 436 -33.85 50.06 9.47
CA SER A 436 -33.96 51.20 8.53
C SER A 436 -35.39 51.45 8.10
N ILE A 437 -36.17 50.43 7.81
CA ILE A 437 -37.62 50.54 7.47
C ILE A 437 -38.41 51.10 8.66
N LEU A 438 -38.14 50.64 9.87
CA LEU A 438 -38.81 51.15 11.07
C LEU A 438 -38.47 52.61 11.35
N ARG A 439 -37.23 53.02 11.16
CA ARG A 439 -36.80 54.43 11.30
C ARG A 439 -37.43 55.35 10.26
N THR A 440 -37.51 54.91 8.99
CA THR A 440 -38.15 55.69 7.93
C THR A 440 -39.63 55.79 8.16
N LYS A 441 -40.32 54.73 8.62
CA LYS A 441 -41.71 54.75 8.99
C LYS A 441 -41.94 55.71 10.16
N HIS A 442 -41.14 55.65 11.21
CA HIS A 442 -41.26 56.56 12.38
C HIS A 442 -40.98 58.01 12.00
N ALA A 443 -40.02 58.28 11.11
CA ALA A 443 -39.77 59.63 10.58
C ALA A 443 -40.97 60.15 9.75
N SER A 444 -41.55 59.28 8.90
CA SER A 444 -42.74 59.60 8.11
C SER A 444 -43.97 59.93 9.01
N ASP A 445 -44.17 59.13 10.07
CA ASP A 445 -45.25 59.32 11.01
C ASP A 445 -45.11 60.67 11.82
N LYS A 446 -43.84 61.01 12.21
CA LYS A 446 -43.53 62.31 12.83
C LYS A 446 -43.76 63.46 11.87
N LEU A 447 -43.36 63.30 10.60
CA LEU A 447 -43.57 64.36 9.58
C LEU A 447 -45.06 64.56 9.31
N LYS A 448 -45.87 63.48 9.24
CA LYS A 448 -47.32 63.58 9.12
C LYS A 448 -47.94 64.33 10.31
N LYS A 449 -47.54 63.98 11.51
CA LYS A 449 -48.06 64.64 12.73
C LYS A 449 -47.68 66.11 12.76
N PHE A 450 -46.41 66.45 12.38
CA PHE A 450 -45.97 67.84 12.27
C PHE A 450 -46.76 68.66 11.21
N LEU A 451 -47.08 68.01 10.08
CA LEU A 451 -47.86 68.63 9.02
C LEU A 451 -49.38 68.81 9.43
N ASP A 452 -49.90 67.88 10.20
CA ASP A 452 -51.26 67.93 10.71
C ASP A 452 -51.41 69.00 11.85
N ASP A 453 -50.40 69.16 12.72
CA ASP A 453 -50.34 70.12 13.81
C ASP A 453 -50.14 71.60 13.32
N ASN A 454 -49.63 71.80 12.07
CA ASN A 454 -49.41 73.12 11.48
C ASN A 454 -50.44 73.52 10.39
N LYS A 455 -51.59 72.82 10.35
CA LYS A 455 -52.73 73.14 9.44
C LYS A 455 -53.74 74.04 10.08
N TYR A 456 -53.33 75.16 10.76
CA TYR A 456 -54.17 76.26 11.18
C TYR A 456 -53.49 77.57 10.88
#